data_56160e01c195dac87b61bc1dd988e73b
#
_entry.id   56160e01c195dac87b61bc1dd988e73b
#
_cell.length_a   1.000
_cell.length_b   1.000
_cell.length_c   1.000
_cell.angle_alpha   90.00
_cell.angle_beta   90.00
_cell.angle_gamma   90.00
#
_symmetry.space_group_name_H-M   'P 1'
#
loop_
_entity.id
_entity.type
_entity.pdbx_description
1 polymer ?
#
loop_
_entity_poly.entity_id
_entity_poly.type
_entity_poly.pdbx_seq_one_letter_code
_entity_poly.pdbx_strand_id
1 'polypeptide(L)'
;MNASEIVQMMDHKYALFGLFFAFHNRLQAVGDSFYEEITCKQFFLLACMNLYPEEAPTANELAKTMGCSRQNVKEILNSLEKKQFVRLETDENDKRKKRVYLTEQAKLMGAKYRQKEIEFLRHLYEGVSIEEVDSAYSIISKIEDNL
;
A
#
# COMPACT_ATOMS: atom_id res chain seq x y z
N MET A 1 24.16 -26.66 -7.71
CA MET A 1 23.78 -25.59 -6.78
C MET A 1 22.47 -24.99 -7.25
N ASN A 2 21.47 -25.03 -6.43
CA ASN A 2 20.16 -24.43 -6.76
C ASN A 2 20.13 -22.94 -6.39
N ALA A 3 19.09 -22.20 -6.87
CA ALA A 3 18.99 -20.76 -6.64
C ALA A 3 18.97 -20.36 -5.16
N SER A 4 18.37 -21.18 -4.30
CA SER A 4 18.32 -20.92 -2.85
C SER A 4 19.70 -21.00 -2.21
N GLU A 5 20.52 -21.98 -2.61
CA GLU A 5 21.90 -22.13 -2.14
C GLU A 5 22.77 -20.95 -2.58
N ILE A 6 22.58 -20.48 -3.81
CA ILE A 6 23.30 -19.30 -4.33
C ILE A 6 22.93 -18.04 -3.51
N VAL A 7 21.66 -17.82 -3.23
CA VAL A 7 21.19 -16.66 -2.44
C VAL A 7 21.78 -16.69 -1.03
N GLN A 8 21.90 -17.86 -0.40
CA GLN A 8 22.51 -17.99 0.93
C GLN A 8 24.01 -17.63 0.96
N MET A 9 24.70 -17.75 -0.16
CA MET A 9 26.11 -17.40 -0.30
C MET A 9 26.34 -15.95 -0.74
N MET A 10 25.30 -15.22 -1.12
CA MET A 10 25.42 -13.83 -1.56
C MET A 10 25.72 -12.90 -0.39
N ASP A 11 26.40 -11.77 -0.67
CA ASP A 11 26.41 -10.63 0.25
C ASP A 11 24.93 -10.21 0.54
N HIS A 12 24.61 -10.12 1.82
CA HIS A 12 23.26 -9.83 2.27
C HIS A 12 22.69 -8.51 1.74
N LYS A 13 23.54 -7.54 1.34
CA LYS A 13 23.06 -6.31 0.68
C LYS A 13 22.36 -6.61 -0.65
N TYR A 14 22.96 -7.48 -1.47
CA TYR A 14 22.36 -7.89 -2.75
C TYR A 14 21.15 -8.80 -2.54
N ALA A 15 21.24 -9.72 -1.58
CA ALA A 15 20.12 -10.60 -1.24
C ALA A 15 18.91 -9.80 -0.77
N LEU A 16 19.10 -8.82 0.13
CA LEU A 16 18.06 -7.94 0.64
C LEU A 16 17.48 -7.06 -0.48
N PHE A 17 18.33 -6.49 -1.33
CA PHE A 17 17.88 -5.72 -2.48
C PHE A 17 16.96 -6.53 -3.40
N GLY A 18 17.34 -7.75 -3.75
CA GLY A 18 16.50 -8.65 -4.53
C GLY A 18 15.21 -9.06 -3.80
N LEU A 19 15.29 -9.21 -2.47
CA LEU A 19 14.13 -9.55 -1.65
C LEU A 19 13.04 -8.47 -1.71
N PHE A 20 13.39 -7.19 -1.76
CA PHE A 20 12.39 -6.11 -1.89
C PHE A 20 11.50 -6.30 -3.13
N PHE A 21 12.09 -6.63 -4.28
CA PHE A 21 11.32 -6.86 -5.51
C PHE A 21 10.47 -8.13 -5.41
N ALA A 22 11.06 -9.23 -4.94
CA ALA A 22 10.36 -10.50 -4.81
C ALA A 22 9.23 -10.42 -3.77
N PHE A 23 9.46 -9.75 -2.65
CA PHE A 23 8.47 -9.53 -1.60
C PHE A 23 7.31 -8.68 -2.12
N HIS A 24 7.62 -7.56 -2.79
CA HIS A 24 6.60 -6.71 -3.40
C HIS A 24 5.69 -7.50 -4.36
N ASN A 25 6.28 -8.28 -5.26
CA ASN A 25 5.51 -9.07 -6.23
C ASN A 25 4.62 -10.13 -5.56
N ARG A 26 5.14 -10.83 -4.55
CA ARG A 26 4.36 -11.83 -3.78
C ARG A 26 3.24 -11.18 -2.99
N LEU A 27 3.51 -10.07 -2.32
CA LEU A 27 2.51 -9.33 -1.57
C LEU A 27 1.40 -8.81 -2.48
N GLN A 28 1.75 -8.26 -3.64
CA GLN A 28 0.78 -7.81 -4.63
C GLN A 28 -0.09 -8.96 -5.14
N ALA A 29 0.50 -10.11 -5.46
CA ALA A 29 -0.25 -11.28 -5.94
C ALA A 29 -1.26 -11.78 -4.89
N VAL A 30 -0.85 -11.86 -3.61
CA VAL A 30 -1.75 -12.20 -2.50
C VAL A 30 -2.84 -11.16 -2.35
N GLY A 31 -2.50 -9.87 -2.38
CA GLY A 31 -3.45 -8.77 -2.25
C GLY A 31 -4.47 -8.70 -3.39
N ASP A 32 -4.07 -9.03 -4.62
CA ASP A 32 -4.97 -9.05 -5.78
C ASP A 32 -6.04 -10.15 -5.69
N SER A 33 -5.77 -11.24 -4.95
CA SER A 33 -6.74 -12.32 -4.69
C SER A 33 -7.48 -12.19 -3.36
N PHE A 34 -7.09 -11.22 -2.51
CA PHE A 34 -7.64 -11.08 -1.16
C PHE A 34 -9.04 -10.48 -1.13
N TYR A 35 -9.26 -9.48 -1.97
CA TYR A 35 -10.53 -8.76 -2.10
C TYR A 35 -11.25 -9.20 -3.38
N GLU A 36 -12.57 -9.26 -3.32
CA GLU A 36 -13.39 -9.52 -4.53
C GLU A 36 -13.57 -8.26 -5.37
N GLU A 37 -13.65 -7.09 -4.71
CA GLU A 37 -14.05 -5.83 -5.32
C GLU A 37 -12.87 -5.00 -5.82
N ILE A 38 -11.69 -5.15 -5.21
CA ILE A 38 -10.53 -4.29 -5.46
C ILE A 38 -9.22 -5.06 -5.60
N THR A 39 -8.24 -4.45 -6.26
CA THR A 39 -6.87 -4.94 -6.37
C THR A 39 -6.03 -4.53 -5.16
N CYS A 40 -4.85 -5.13 -5.00
CA CYS A 40 -3.88 -4.75 -3.97
C CYS A 40 -3.49 -3.26 -4.05
N LYS A 41 -3.24 -2.74 -5.25
CA LYS A 41 -2.92 -1.31 -5.45
C LYS A 41 -4.06 -0.39 -5.07
N GLN A 42 -5.29 -0.78 -5.37
CA GLN A 42 -6.49 -0.03 -4.96
C GLN A 42 -6.64 -0.05 -3.44
N PHE A 43 -6.47 -1.21 -2.81
CA PHE A 43 -6.46 -1.31 -1.35
C PHE A 43 -5.41 -0.40 -0.74
N PHE A 44 -4.17 -0.41 -1.25
CA PHE A 44 -3.10 0.41 -0.71
C PHE A 44 -3.40 1.91 -0.82
N LEU A 45 -3.99 2.36 -1.92
CA LEU A 45 -4.46 3.74 -2.04
C LEU A 45 -5.51 4.09 -0.98
N LEU A 46 -6.52 3.24 -0.80
CA LEU A 46 -7.56 3.45 0.21
C LEU A 46 -6.98 3.47 1.63
N ALA A 47 -6.00 2.61 1.91
CA ALA A 47 -5.29 2.59 3.20
C ALA A 47 -4.50 3.89 3.42
N CYS A 48 -3.80 4.41 2.40
CA CYS A 48 -3.06 5.67 2.47
C CYS A 48 -3.97 6.87 2.78
N MET A 49 -5.25 6.84 2.41
CA MET A 49 -6.19 7.92 2.72
C MET A 49 -6.39 8.11 4.23
N ASN A 50 -6.19 7.07 5.04
CA ASN A 50 -6.27 7.16 6.50
C ASN A 50 -5.12 7.99 7.11
N LEU A 51 -4.07 8.31 6.36
CA LEU A 51 -2.96 9.15 6.80
C LEU A 51 -3.28 10.65 6.70
N TYR A 52 -4.47 11.00 6.23
CA TYR A 52 -4.93 12.37 6.04
C TYR A 52 -6.21 12.65 6.86
N PRO A 53 -6.11 12.65 8.21
CA PRO A 53 -7.30 12.82 9.06
C PRO A 53 -7.86 14.24 9.07
N GLU A 54 -7.01 15.26 8.84
CA GLU A 54 -7.40 16.67 8.93
C GLU A 54 -7.99 17.21 7.63
N GLU A 55 -7.38 16.85 6.51
CA GLU A 55 -7.77 17.34 5.19
C GLU A 55 -7.65 16.23 4.15
N ALA A 56 -8.68 16.05 3.35
CA ALA A 56 -8.70 15.03 2.29
C ALA A 56 -7.55 15.23 1.30
N PRO A 57 -6.82 14.16 0.91
CA PRO A 57 -5.64 14.29 0.07
C PRO A 57 -5.99 14.61 -1.39
N THR A 58 -5.02 15.18 -2.08
CA THR A 58 -4.98 15.28 -3.54
C THR A 58 -4.28 14.07 -4.16
N ALA A 59 -4.43 13.86 -5.47
CA ALA A 59 -3.70 12.81 -6.19
C ALA A 59 -2.16 12.96 -6.08
N ASN A 60 -1.65 14.19 -5.98
CA ASN A 60 -0.20 14.43 -5.80
C ASN A 60 0.28 13.99 -4.42
N GLU A 61 -0.47 14.27 -3.38
CA GLU A 61 -0.16 13.84 -2.01
C GLU A 61 -0.20 12.33 -1.90
N LEU A 62 -1.22 11.70 -2.47
CA LEU A 62 -1.31 10.23 -2.52
C LEU A 62 -0.15 9.60 -3.29
N ALA A 63 0.27 10.20 -4.43
CA ALA A 63 1.42 9.71 -5.19
C ALA A 63 2.72 9.73 -4.37
N LYS A 64 2.94 10.79 -3.61
CA LYS A 64 4.06 10.90 -2.67
C LYS A 64 4.01 9.81 -1.60
N THR A 65 2.87 9.65 -0.96
CA THR A 65 2.68 8.66 0.12
C THR A 65 2.85 7.23 -0.39
N MET A 66 2.33 6.94 -1.57
CA MET A 66 2.40 5.61 -2.19
C MET A 66 3.77 5.31 -2.82
N GLY A 67 4.64 6.30 -2.99
CA GLY A 67 5.92 6.14 -3.67
C GLY A 67 5.79 5.83 -5.16
N CYS A 68 4.77 6.38 -5.84
CA CYS A 68 4.53 6.11 -7.26
C CYS A 68 4.22 7.40 -8.04
N SER A 69 4.08 7.28 -9.36
CA SER A 69 3.79 8.44 -10.21
C SER A 69 2.36 8.94 -10.03
N ARG A 70 2.16 10.25 -10.26
CA ARG A 70 0.83 10.87 -10.30
C ARG A 70 -0.08 10.19 -11.33
N GLN A 71 0.47 9.77 -12.46
CA GLN A 71 -0.29 9.09 -13.50
C GLN A 71 -0.84 7.75 -13.01
N ASN A 72 -0.03 6.94 -12.31
CA ASN A 72 -0.49 5.70 -11.68
C ASN A 72 -1.62 5.95 -10.69
N VAL A 73 -1.49 6.97 -9.83
CA VAL A 73 -2.56 7.32 -8.87
C VAL A 73 -3.84 7.72 -9.60
N LYS A 74 -3.74 8.51 -10.66
CA LYS A 74 -4.93 8.88 -11.46
C LYS A 74 -5.65 7.68 -12.05
N GLU A 75 -4.92 6.70 -12.57
CA GLU A 75 -5.50 5.46 -13.11
C GLU A 75 -6.21 4.65 -12.02
N ILE A 76 -5.59 4.53 -10.85
CA ILE A 76 -6.20 3.87 -9.69
C ILE A 76 -7.47 4.60 -9.24
N LEU A 77 -7.40 5.93 -9.11
CA LEU A 77 -8.54 6.78 -8.72
C LEU A 77 -9.70 6.68 -9.72
N ASN A 78 -9.41 6.72 -11.02
CA ASN A 78 -10.42 6.57 -12.05
C ASN A 78 -11.17 5.23 -11.93
N SER A 79 -10.44 4.16 -11.65
CA SER A 79 -11.03 2.83 -11.43
C SER A 79 -11.87 2.79 -10.15
N LEU A 80 -11.36 3.34 -9.05
CA LEU A 80 -12.06 3.40 -7.76
C LEU A 80 -13.31 4.29 -7.81
N GLU A 81 -13.26 5.39 -8.57
CA GLU A 81 -14.42 6.26 -8.77
C GLU A 81 -15.53 5.56 -9.55
N LYS A 82 -15.18 4.82 -10.62
CA LYS A 82 -16.14 3.98 -11.37
C LYS A 82 -16.78 2.91 -10.50
N LYS A 83 -16.04 2.36 -9.55
CA LYS A 83 -16.52 1.38 -8.55
C LYS A 83 -17.27 2.05 -7.39
N GLN A 84 -17.35 3.37 -7.35
CA GLN A 84 -18.00 4.16 -6.30
C GLN A 84 -17.36 4.03 -4.91
N PHE A 85 -16.07 3.75 -4.85
CA PHE A 85 -15.31 3.69 -3.58
C PHE A 85 -14.68 5.02 -3.19
N VAL A 86 -14.43 5.89 -4.18
CA VAL A 86 -13.96 7.27 -3.94
C VAL A 86 -14.82 8.25 -4.75
N ARG A 87 -14.85 9.50 -4.30
CA ARG A 87 -15.35 10.64 -5.05
C ARG A 87 -14.30 11.75 -5.05
N LEU A 88 -14.24 12.50 -6.12
CA LEU A 88 -13.36 13.66 -6.26
C LEU A 88 -14.19 14.92 -6.22
N GLU A 89 -13.78 15.89 -5.38
CA GLU A 89 -14.42 17.20 -5.26
C GLU A 89 -13.39 18.30 -5.48
N THR A 90 -13.81 19.38 -6.11
CA THR A 90 -12.96 20.57 -6.27
C THR A 90 -12.69 21.18 -4.90
N ASP A 91 -11.43 21.53 -4.63
CA ASP A 91 -11.02 22.20 -3.39
C ASP A 91 -11.70 23.58 -3.29
N GLU A 92 -12.20 23.94 -2.13
CA GLU A 92 -12.91 25.20 -1.90
C GLU A 92 -12.00 26.42 -2.04
N ASN A 93 -10.71 26.28 -1.67
CA ASN A 93 -9.73 27.36 -1.65
C ASN A 93 -8.89 27.44 -2.93
N ASP A 94 -8.71 26.32 -3.66
CA ASP A 94 -7.97 26.28 -4.92
C ASP A 94 -8.70 25.40 -5.95
N LYS A 95 -9.47 26.04 -6.81
CA LYS A 95 -10.30 25.40 -7.86
C LYS A 95 -9.50 24.52 -8.85
N ARG A 96 -8.16 24.63 -8.87
CA ARG A 96 -7.30 23.80 -9.70
C ARG A 96 -7.01 22.44 -9.06
N LYS A 97 -7.26 22.30 -7.76
CA LYS A 97 -7.05 21.07 -6.98
C LYS A 97 -8.34 20.29 -6.87
N LYS A 98 -8.20 18.96 -6.91
CA LYS A 98 -9.27 18.03 -6.56
C LYS A 98 -8.86 17.22 -5.35
N ARG A 99 -9.77 17.14 -4.38
CA ARG A 99 -9.63 16.34 -3.15
C ARG A 99 -10.33 15.00 -3.32
N VAL A 100 -9.73 13.98 -2.74
CA VAL A 100 -10.24 12.61 -2.81
C VAL A 100 -10.90 12.24 -1.49
N TYR A 101 -12.13 11.75 -1.56
CA TYR A 101 -12.91 11.35 -0.39
C TYR A 101 -13.32 9.88 -0.50
N LEU A 102 -13.28 9.16 0.63
CA LEU A 102 -13.89 7.84 0.73
C LEU A 102 -15.42 7.94 0.73
N THR A 103 -16.05 7.06 -0.01
CA THR A 103 -17.53 6.93 0.02
C THR A 103 -17.97 6.06 1.20
N GLU A 104 -19.26 6.08 1.51
CA GLU A 104 -19.83 5.16 2.48
C GLU A 104 -19.67 3.69 2.05
N GLN A 105 -19.76 3.41 0.75
CA GLN A 105 -19.53 2.09 0.20
C GLN A 105 -18.10 1.58 0.47
N ALA A 106 -17.09 2.45 0.38
CA ALA A 106 -15.71 2.09 0.75
C ALA A 106 -15.58 1.75 2.23
N LYS A 107 -16.24 2.50 3.10
CA LYS A 107 -16.25 2.24 4.55
C LYS A 107 -16.92 0.91 4.88
N LEU A 108 -18.04 0.60 4.23
CA LEU A 108 -18.74 -0.68 4.38
C LEU A 108 -17.89 -1.85 3.91
N MET A 109 -17.17 -1.71 2.79
CA MET A 109 -16.22 -2.70 2.31
C MET A 109 -15.08 -2.90 3.30
N GLY A 110 -14.49 -1.83 3.83
CA GLY A 110 -13.47 -1.90 4.87
C GLY A 110 -13.93 -2.64 6.11
N ALA A 111 -15.16 -2.38 6.57
CA ALA A 111 -15.76 -3.12 7.70
C ALA A 111 -15.96 -4.62 7.39
N LYS A 112 -16.38 -4.96 6.17
CA LYS A 112 -16.55 -6.35 5.70
C LYS A 112 -15.26 -7.16 5.79
N TYR A 113 -14.13 -6.57 5.43
CA TYR A 113 -12.84 -7.27 5.35
C TYR A 113 -11.96 -7.15 6.60
N ARG A 114 -12.32 -6.28 7.55
CA ARG A 114 -11.49 -5.95 8.71
C ARG A 114 -10.97 -7.17 9.48
N GLN A 115 -11.84 -8.13 9.77
CA GLN A 115 -11.43 -9.34 10.50
C GLN A 115 -10.46 -10.19 9.69
N LYS A 116 -10.72 -10.35 8.40
CA LYS A 116 -9.84 -11.08 7.48
C LYS A 116 -8.46 -10.42 7.33
N GLU A 117 -8.41 -9.09 7.32
CA GLU A 117 -7.15 -8.32 7.30
C GLU A 117 -6.35 -8.52 8.59
N ILE A 118 -7.01 -8.49 9.76
CA ILE A 118 -6.36 -8.74 11.05
C ILE A 118 -5.75 -10.15 11.09
N GLU A 119 -6.49 -11.14 10.65
CA GLU A 119 -6.02 -12.54 10.59
C GLU A 119 -4.86 -12.70 9.61
N PHE A 120 -4.92 -12.05 8.46
CA PHE A 120 -3.84 -12.03 7.49
C PHE A 120 -2.56 -11.44 8.07
N LEU A 121 -2.62 -10.26 8.71
CA LEU A 121 -1.46 -9.64 9.34
C LEU A 121 -0.89 -10.50 10.48
N ARG A 122 -1.75 -11.11 11.27
CA ARG A 122 -1.32 -12.05 12.33
C ARG A 122 -0.53 -13.22 11.74
N HIS A 123 -1.01 -13.80 10.64
CA HIS A 123 -0.33 -14.88 9.95
C HIS A 123 0.97 -14.42 9.28
N LEU A 124 0.96 -13.23 8.65
CA LEU A 124 2.14 -12.67 7.98
C LEU A 124 3.33 -12.51 8.94
N TYR A 125 3.06 -12.12 10.19
CA TYR A 125 4.09 -11.92 11.22
C TYR A 125 4.23 -13.11 12.17
N GLU A 126 3.70 -14.27 11.82
CA GLU A 126 3.87 -15.47 12.64
C GLU A 126 5.35 -15.83 12.81
N GLY A 127 5.80 -16.01 14.07
CA GLY A 127 7.20 -16.29 14.40
C GLY A 127 8.12 -15.06 14.37
N VAL A 128 7.59 -13.85 14.15
CA VAL A 128 8.35 -12.60 14.18
C VAL A 128 7.94 -11.81 15.43
N SER A 129 8.89 -11.44 16.27
CA SER A 129 8.62 -10.64 17.48
C SER A 129 8.31 -9.18 17.14
N ILE A 130 7.70 -8.47 18.09
CA ILE A 130 7.42 -7.03 17.95
C ILE A 130 8.74 -6.25 17.79
N GLU A 131 9.77 -6.61 18.55
CA GLU A 131 11.10 -5.99 18.49
C GLU A 131 11.76 -6.21 17.12
N GLU A 132 11.57 -7.40 16.52
CA GLU A 132 12.05 -7.68 15.16
C GLU A 132 11.30 -6.87 14.12
N VAL A 133 9.98 -6.70 14.25
CA VAL A 133 9.17 -5.84 13.37
C VAL A 133 9.62 -4.39 13.47
N ASP A 134 9.79 -3.86 14.68
CA ASP A 134 10.25 -2.49 14.93
C ASP A 134 11.65 -2.25 14.34
N SER A 135 12.55 -3.21 14.49
CA SER A 135 13.90 -3.17 13.91
C SER A 135 13.85 -3.19 12.37
N ALA A 136 13.07 -4.07 11.79
CA ALA A 136 12.89 -4.16 10.34
C ALA A 136 12.31 -2.85 9.77
N TYR A 137 11.27 -2.30 10.40
CA TYR A 137 10.69 -1.02 10.00
C TYR A 137 11.72 0.12 10.04
N SER A 138 12.46 0.25 11.14
CA SER A 138 13.49 1.27 11.30
C SER A 138 14.59 1.16 10.24
N ILE A 139 15.07 -0.07 9.97
CA ILE A 139 16.16 -0.31 9.01
C ILE A 139 15.68 -0.04 7.58
N ILE A 140 14.52 -0.56 7.19
CA ILE A 140 13.98 -0.39 5.85
C ILE A 140 13.66 1.08 5.59
N SER A 141 13.12 1.81 6.57
CA SER A 141 12.88 3.26 6.45
C SER A 141 14.18 4.04 6.18
N LYS A 142 15.27 3.71 6.86
CA LYS A 142 16.59 4.33 6.58
C LYS A 142 17.12 4.02 5.18
N ILE A 143 16.85 2.83 4.67
CA ILE A 143 17.23 2.45 3.30
C ILE A 143 16.38 3.25 2.29
N GLU A 144 15.07 3.38 2.55
CA GLU A 144 14.15 4.15 1.71
C GLU A 144 14.51 5.64 1.65
N ASP A 145 14.94 6.23 2.77
CA ASP A 145 15.36 7.64 2.85
C ASP A 145 16.53 7.98 1.90
N ASN A 146 17.23 6.97 1.38
CA ASN A 146 18.31 7.17 0.41
C ASN A 146 17.85 7.15 -1.06
N LEU A 147 16.57 6.92 -1.33
CA LEU A 147 16.00 6.94 -2.68
C LEU A 147 15.47 8.32 -3.06
#